data_4396a41d21fd8b15f7182e91fb73c606
#
_entry.id   4396a41d21fd8b15f7182e91fb73c606
#
_cell.length_a   1.000
_cell.length_b   1.000
_cell.length_c   1.000
_cell.angle_alpha   90.00
_cell.angle_beta   90.00
_cell.angle_gamma   90.00
#
_symmetry.space_group_name_H-M   'P 1'
#
loop_
_entity.id
_entity.type
_entity.pdbx_description
1 polymer ?
#
loop_
_entity_poly.entity_id
_entity_poly.type
_entity_poly.pdbx_seq_one_letter_code
_entity_poly.pdbx_strand_id
1 'polypeptide(L)'
;RYGSQLRTEFESRTGSTWPLNVGQVYTTLSRLERDGMVVQEGADEAGHDLYAITGDGRAELRSWFETPVDRTSPPRDELAIKLAMAVGAPGVDIRDVIQSQRHHTLKAMQDFTRLKAQALADVPANRDEVAWLLVVEQLIFQAEA
;
A
#
# COMPACT_ATOMS: atom_id res chain seq x y z
N ARG A 1 -2.13 -20.71 0.40
CA ARG A 1 -2.88 -19.70 1.18
C ARG A 1 -4.19 -19.37 0.50
N TYR A 2 -5.20 -18.94 1.23
CA TYR A 2 -6.50 -18.53 0.67
C TYR A 2 -6.66 -16.99 0.68
N GLY A 3 -7.62 -16.48 -0.10
CA GLY A 3 -7.72 -15.05 -0.39
C GLY A 3 -7.87 -14.14 0.82
N SER A 4 -8.72 -14.48 1.80
CA SER A 4 -8.87 -13.66 3.02
C SER A 4 -7.63 -13.70 3.93
N GLN A 5 -6.87 -14.79 3.91
CA GLN A 5 -5.59 -14.89 4.60
C GLN A 5 -4.54 -13.95 3.96
N LEU A 6 -4.46 -13.92 2.64
CA LEU A 6 -3.58 -13.00 1.91
C LEU A 6 -3.91 -11.54 2.22
N ARG A 7 -5.18 -11.19 2.25
CA ARG A 7 -5.64 -9.86 2.65
C ARG A 7 -5.17 -9.52 4.07
N THR A 8 -5.41 -10.40 5.02
CA THR A 8 -5.03 -10.19 6.43
C THR A 8 -3.52 -10.00 6.57
N GLU A 9 -2.72 -10.81 5.89
CA GLU A 9 -1.26 -10.68 5.92
C GLU A 9 -0.77 -9.37 5.28
N PHE A 10 -1.34 -8.98 4.15
CA PHE A 10 -0.99 -7.71 3.53
C PHE A 10 -1.32 -6.52 4.44
N GLU A 11 -2.52 -6.49 5.00
CA GLU A 11 -2.94 -5.44 5.92
C GLU A 11 -2.08 -5.40 7.19
N SER A 12 -1.71 -6.56 7.72
CA SER A 12 -0.82 -6.67 8.89
C SER A 12 0.57 -6.09 8.59
N ARG A 13 1.16 -6.47 7.46
CA ARG A 13 2.50 -6.01 7.05
C ARG A 13 2.55 -4.53 6.70
N THR A 14 1.45 -3.98 6.19
CA THR A 14 1.34 -2.57 5.82
C THR A 14 0.67 -1.71 6.89
N GLY A 15 0.36 -2.28 8.06
CA GLY A 15 -0.31 -1.60 9.17
C GLY A 15 -1.67 -1.04 8.78
N SER A 16 -2.39 -1.74 7.91
CA SER A 16 -3.68 -1.31 7.35
C SER A 16 -3.65 0.04 6.63
N THR A 17 -2.48 0.47 6.18
CA THR A 17 -2.32 1.72 5.40
C THR A 17 -3.10 1.65 4.09
N TRP A 18 -3.11 0.48 3.45
CA TRP A 18 -3.88 0.21 2.23
C TRP A 18 -4.84 -0.94 2.45
N PRO A 19 -6.08 -0.68 2.91
CA PRO A 19 -7.07 -1.72 3.09
C PRO A 19 -7.43 -2.35 1.75
N LEU A 20 -7.53 -3.69 1.72
CA LEU A 20 -7.88 -4.44 0.53
C LEU A 20 -9.35 -4.90 0.58
N ASN A 21 -10.05 -4.76 -0.54
CA ASN A 21 -11.34 -5.38 -0.74
C ASN A 21 -11.15 -6.87 -1.07
N VAL A 22 -11.83 -7.76 -0.34
CA VAL A 22 -11.74 -9.21 -0.55
C VAL A 22 -12.13 -9.61 -1.98
N GLY A 23 -13.14 -8.97 -2.56
CA GLY A 23 -13.54 -9.20 -3.95
C GLY A 23 -12.43 -8.91 -4.94
N GLN A 24 -11.65 -7.85 -4.71
CA GLN A 24 -10.48 -7.51 -5.54
C GLN A 24 -9.35 -8.54 -5.37
N VAL A 25 -9.14 -9.07 -4.17
CA VAL A 25 -8.17 -10.14 -3.93
C VAL A 25 -8.52 -11.37 -4.76
N TYR A 26 -9.77 -11.82 -4.73
CA TYR A 26 -10.22 -12.98 -5.51
C TYR A 26 -10.18 -12.73 -7.02
N THR A 27 -10.54 -11.54 -7.48
CA THR A 27 -10.42 -11.15 -8.89
C THR A 27 -8.95 -11.22 -9.35
N THR A 28 -8.04 -10.72 -8.54
CA THR A 28 -6.59 -10.78 -8.82
C THR A 28 -6.08 -12.21 -8.84
N LEU A 29 -6.47 -13.03 -7.87
CA LEU A 29 -6.11 -14.46 -7.85
C LEU A 29 -6.61 -15.20 -9.11
N SER A 30 -7.83 -14.93 -9.56
CA SER A 30 -8.37 -15.52 -10.78
C SER A 30 -7.58 -15.12 -12.03
N ARG A 31 -7.13 -13.87 -12.11
CA ARG A 31 -6.24 -13.42 -13.21
C ARG A 31 -4.89 -14.09 -13.15
N LEU A 32 -4.29 -14.18 -11.98
CA LEU A 32 -3.00 -14.84 -11.80
C LEU A 32 -3.06 -16.33 -12.12
N GLU A 33 -4.16 -17.01 -11.77
CA GLU A 33 -4.40 -18.40 -12.12
C GLU A 33 -4.54 -18.58 -13.64
N ARG A 34 -5.34 -17.74 -14.29
CA ARG A 34 -5.48 -17.73 -15.75
C ARG A 34 -4.12 -17.52 -16.45
N ASP A 35 -3.27 -16.66 -15.92
CA ASP A 35 -1.97 -16.33 -16.48
C ASP A 35 -0.88 -17.35 -16.06
N GLY A 36 -1.24 -18.40 -15.32
CA GLY A 36 -0.32 -19.46 -14.90
C GLY A 36 0.65 -19.09 -13.78
N MET A 37 0.41 -17.98 -13.08
CA MET A 37 1.29 -17.50 -12.00
C MET A 37 0.99 -18.16 -10.66
N VAL A 38 -0.24 -18.59 -10.45
CA VAL A 38 -0.70 -19.36 -9.29
C VAL A 38 -1.55 -20.54 -9.74
N VAL A 39 -1.66 -21.53 -8.88
CA VAL A 39 -2.51 -22.70 -9.08
C VAL A 39 -3.32 -22.96 -7.81
N GLN A 40 -4.57 -23.38 -8.00
CA GLN A 40 -5.40 -23.81 -6.88
C GLN A 40 -5.00 -25.22 -6.47
N GLU A 41 -4.68 -25.42 -5.18
CA GLU A 41 -4.28 -26.69 -4.58
C GLU A 41 -5.29 -27.17 -3.54
N GLY A 42 -6.47 -27.59 -3.97
CA GLY A 42 -7.50 -28.10 -3.07
C GLY A 42 -8.08 -27.05 -2.14
N ALA A 43 -8.61 -27.50 -1.00
CA ALA A 43 -9.20 -26.65 0.02
C ALA A 43 -8.68 -27.05 1.41
N ASP A 44 -8.73 -26.10 2.36
CA ASP A 44 -8.45 -26.38 3.76
C ASP A 44 -9.65 -27.08 4.45
N GLU A 45 -9.50 -27.42 5.73
CA GLU A 45 -10.54 -28.08 6.52
C GLU A 45 -11.82 -27.22 6.67
N ALA A 46 -11.69 -25.90 6.54
CA ALA A 46 -12.80 -24.94 6.59
C ALA A 46 -13.43 -24.69 5.22
N GLY A 47 -12.94 -25.34 4.15
CA GLY A 47 -13.47 -25.21 2.79
C GLY A 47 -12.95 -24.01 2.01
N HIS A 48 -11.87 -23.35 2.46
CA HIS A 48 -11.24 -22.27 1.71
C HIS A 48 -10.36 -22.82 0.60
N ASP A 49 -10.52 -22.28 -0.61
CA ASP A 49 -9.66 -22.61 -1.75
C ASP A 49 -8.23 -22.13 -1.51
N LEU A 50 -7.28 -23.07 -1.56
CA LEU A 50 -5.86 -22.79 -1.35
C LEU A 50 -5.16 -22.51 -2.67
N TYR A 51 -4.34 -21.47 -2.71
CA TYR A 51 -3.53 -21.10 -3.86
C TYR A 51 -2.05 -21.24 -3.55
N ALA A 52 -1.32 -21.74 -4.53
CA ALA A 52 0.14 -21.86 -4.50
C ALA A 52 0.74 -21.11 -5.68
N ILE A 53 1.89 -20.47 -5.45
CA ILE A 53 2.65 -19.83 -6.52
C ILE A 53 3.33 -20.90 -7.39
N THR A 54 3.26 -20.73 -8.71
CA THR A 54 3.94 -21.61 -9.68
C THR A 54 5.41 -21.20 -9.87
N GLY A 55 6.18 -22.00 -10.62
CA GLY A 55 7.52 -21.64 -11.05
C GLY A 55 7.55 -20.33 -11.84
N ASP A 56 6.62 -20.17 -12.78
CA ASP A 56 6.47 -18.96 -13.57
C ASP A 56 6.07 -17.77 -12.69
N GLY A 57 5.19 -17.97 -11.71
CA GLY A 57 4.81 -16.97 -10.74
C GLY A 57 6.00 -16.50 -9.89
N ARG A 58 6.88 -17.41 -9.47
CA ARG A 58 8.10 -17.05 -8.74
C ARG A 58 9.07 -16.24 -9.58
N ALA A 59 9.21 -16.59 -10.86
CA ALA A 59 10.06 -15.85 -11.79
C ALA A 59 9.53 -14.42 -12.00
N GLU A 60 8.22 -14.28 -12.19
CA GLU A 60 7.57 -12.97 -12.33
C GLU A 60 7.71 -12.13 -11.05
N LEU A 61 7.49 -12.73 -9.89
CA LEU A 61 7.65 -12.05 -8.59
C LEU A 61 9.09 -11.56 -8.37
N ARG A 62 10.08 -12.38 -8.74
CA ARG A 62 11.50 -12.00 -8.66
C ARG A 62 11.78 -10.81 -9.57
N SER A 63 11.32 -10.86 -10.82
CA SER A 63 11.45 -9.76 -11.77
C SER A 63 10.79 -8.48 -11.25
N TRP A 64 9.63 -8.59 -10.63
CA TRP A 64 8.93 -7.45 -10.06
C TRP A 64 9.73 -6.77 -8.94
N PHE A 65 10.33 -7.54 -8.04
CA PHE A 65 11.19 -6.99 -6.99
C PHE A 65 12.48 -6.34 -7.53
N GLU A 66 13.02 -6.87 -8.61
CA GLU A 66 14.24 -6.35 -9.27
C GLU A 66 13.97 -5.11 -10.11
N THR A 67 12.75 -4.88 -10.52
CA THR A 67 12.36 -3.73 -11.36
C THR A 67 12.16 -2.50 -10.49
N PRO A 68 12.91 -1.41 -10.71
CA PRO A 68 12.70 -0.16 -9.98
C PRO A 68 11.32 0.43 -10.25
N VAL A 69 10.75 1.10 -9.23
CA VAL A 69 9.51 1.85 -9.41
C VAL A 69 9.77 3.04 -10.31
N ASP A 70 9.06 3.10 -11.44
CA ASP A 70 9.13 4.24 -12.36
C ASP A 70 8.34 5.43 -11.78
N ARG A 71 9.05 6.52 -11.52
CA ARG A 71 8.47 7.79 -11.04
C ARG A 71 8.46 8.90 -12.10
N THR A 72 8.86 8.59 -13.33
CA THR A 72 8.87 9.59 -14.42
C THR A 72 7.48 9.91 -14.92
N SER A 73 6.52 9.03 -14.70
CA SER A 73 5.09 9.24 -14.98
C SER A 73 4.28 9.06 -13.68
N PRO A 74 4.38 10.01 -12.74
CA PRO A 74 3.65 9.89 -11.48
C PRO A 74 2.14 9.89 -11.75
N PRO A 75 1.34 9.17 -10.92
CA PRO A 75 -0.10 9.31 -10.97
C PRO A 75 -0.49 10.79 -10.80
N ARG A 76 -1.66 11.16 -11.30
CA ARG A 76 -2.16 12.54 -11.20
C ARG A 76 -1.98 13.06 -9.79
N ASP A 77 -1.19 14.10 -9.64
CA ASP A 77 -1.05 14.80 -8.37
C ASP A 77 -2.29 15.67 -8.16
N GLU A 78 -3.19 15.21 -7.30
CA GLU A 78 -4.43 15.91 -6.99
C GLU A 78 -4.17 17.32 -6.44
N LEU A 79 -3.13 17.49 -5.62
CA LEU A 79 -2.78 18.81 -5.07
C LEU A 79 -2.34 19.75 -6.17
N ALA A 80 -1.48 19.32 -7.09
CA ALA A 80 -1.05 20.14 -8.22
C ALA A 80 -2.23 20.55 -9.11
N ILE A 81 -3.16 19.64 -9.36
CA ILE A 81 -4.39 19.93 -10.10
C ILE A 81 -5.26 20.94 -9.34
N LYS A 82 -5.48 20.77 -8.04
CA LYS A 82 -6.23 21.71 -7.21
C LYS A 82 -5.64 23.11 -7.25
N LEU A 83 -4.33 23.24 -7.10
CA LEU A 83 -3.64 24.53 -7.17
C LEU A 83 -3.77 25.18 -8.54
N ALA A 84 -3.56 24.42 -9.61
CA ALA A 84 -3.70 24.92 -10.97
C ALA A 84 -5.13 25.42 -11.26
N MET A 85 -6.14 24.68 -10.80
CA MET A 85 -7.54 25.06 -10.97
C MET A 85 -7.96 26.23 -10.08
N ALA A 86 -7.39 26.36 -8.89
CA ALA A 86 -7.70 27.43 -7.93
C ALA A 86 -7.30 28.81 -8.46
N VAL A 87 -6.25 28.90 -9.26
CA VAL A 87 -5.76 30.19 -9.82
C VAL A 87 -6.82 30.92 -10.64
N GLY A 88 -7.68 30.22 -11.36
CA GLY A 88 -8.72 30.80 -12.18
C GLY A 88 -10.15 30.66 -11.62
N ALA A 89 -10.33 30.08 -10.46
CA ALA A 89 -11.64 29.77 -9.91
C ALA A 89 -12.21 30.96 -9.09
N PRO A 90 -13.38 31.52 -9.43
CA PRO A 90 -14.01 32.58 -8.65
C PRO A 90 -14.34 32.10 -7.23
N GLY A 91 -14.05 32.90 -6.21
CA GLY A 91 -14.36 32.60 -4.81
C GLY A 91 -13.43 31.59 -4.13
N VAL A 92 -12.40 31.12 -4.83
CA VAL A 92 -11.38 30.22 -4.26
C VAL A 92 -10.12 31.00 -3.95
N ASP A 93 -9.72 31.03 -2.67
CA ASP A 93 -8.42 31.57 -2.26
C ASP A 93 -7.37 30.45 -2.25
N ILE A 94 -6.36 30.58 -3.08
CA ILE A 94 -5.26 29.62 -3.19
C ILE A 94 -4.51 29.46 -1.85
N ARG A 95 -4.47 30.50 -1.04
CA ARG A 95 -3.85 30.47 0.29
C ARG A 95 -4.59 29.49 1.21
N ASP A 96 -5.92 29.48 1.15
CA ASP A 96 -6.73 28.56 1.96
C ASP A 96 -6.50 27.12 1.53
N VAL A 97 -6.38 26.85 0.23
CA VAL A 97 -6.06 25.53 -0.28
C VAL A 97 -4.70 25.07 0.24
N ILE A 98 -3.68 25.93 0.18
CA ILE A 98 -2.33 25.63 0.66
C ILE A 98 -2.31 25.40 2.17
N GLN A 99 -2.96 26.25 2.96
CA GLN A 99 -3.00 26.12 4.41
C GLN A 99 -3.77 24.88 4.88
N SER A 100 -4.85 24.56 4.21
CA SER A 100 -5.60 23.34 4.48
C SER A 100 -4.74 22.09 4.23
N GLN A 101 -4.05 22.05 3.10
CA GLN A 101 -3.15 20.94 2.77
C GLN A 101 -1.98 20.86 3.76
N ARG A 102 -1.38 21.98 4.11
CA ARG A 102 -0.30 22.05 5.08
C ARG A 102 -0.74 21.50 6.43
N HIS A 103 -1.90 21.91 6.92
CA HIS A 103 -2.46 21.42 8.19
C HIS A 103 -2.67 19.89 8.14
N HIS A 104 -3.27 19.41 7.06
CA HIS A 104 -3.49 17.98 6.85
C HIS A 104 -2.18 17.18 6.83
N THR A 105 -1.17 17.67 6.11
CA THR A 105 0.15 17.02 6.01
C THR A 105 0.87 17.00 7.36
N LEU A 106 0.87 18.11 8.09
CA LEU A 106 1.48 18.17 9.43
C LEU A 106 0.81 17.20 10.40
N LYS A 107 -0.51 17.10 10.37
CA LYS A 107 -1.23 16.13 11.19
C LYS A 107 -0.87 14.69 10.81
N ALA A 108 -0.80 14.37 9.52
CA ALA A 108 -0.39 13.05 9.05
C ALA A 108 1.04 12.71 9.49
N MET A 109 1.98 13.66 9.40
CA MET A 109 3.36 13.48 9.88
C MET A 109 3.41 13.20 11.39
N GLN A 110 2.62 13.91 12.18
CA GLN A 110 2.52 13.67 13.62
C GLN A 110 1.99 12.27 13.91
N ASP A 111 0.98 11.82 13.18
CA ASP A 111 0.40 10.49 13.34
C ASP A 111 1.41 9.40 12.94
N PHE A 112 2.13 9.55 11.83
CA PHE A 112 3.18 8.62 11.40
C PHE A 112 4.35 8.59 12.39
N THR A 113 4.77 9.73 12.92
CA THR A 113 5.83 9.82 13.93
C THR A 113 5.42 9.10 15.21
N ARG A 114 4.16 9.22 15.62
CA ARG A 114 3.61 8.48 16.76
C ARG A 114 3.61 6.98 16.51
N LEU A 115 3.17 6.54 15.33
CA LEU A 115 3.21 5.12 14.94
C LEU A 115 4.62 4.57 14.95
N LYS A 116 5.59 5.34 14.45
CA LYS A 116 7.00 4.97 14.49
C LYS A 116 7.50 4.84 15.93
N ALA A 117 7.19 5.78 16.79
CA ALA A 117 7.58 5.72 18.20
C ALA A 117 6.97 4.50 18.91
N GLN A 118 5.73 4.15 18.64
CA GLN A 118 5.08 2.95 19.17
C GLN A 118 5.76 1.67 18.66
N ALA A 119 6.07 1.61 17.37
CA ALA A 119 6.73 0.45 16.77
C ALA A 119 8.18 0.27 17.25
N LEU A 120 8.87 1.34 17.64
CA LEU A 120 10.22 1.32 18.19
C LEU A 120 10.26 1.14 19.72
N ALA A 121 9.13 1.25 20.42
CA ALA A 121 9.06 1.04 21.87
C ALA A 121 9.49 -0.39 22.26
N ASP A 122 9.21 -1.36 21.40
CA ASP A 122 9.69 -2.74 21.50
C ASP A 122 10.68 -3.03 20.36
N VAL A 123 11.71 -3.85 20.64
CA VAL A 123 12.63 -4.31 19.59
C VAL A 123 11.84 -5.18 18.61
N PRO A 124 11.89 -4.92 17.29
CA PRO A 124 11.18 -5.72 16.32
C PRO A 124 11.52 -7.21 16.47
N ALA A 125 10.52 -8.02 16.80
CA ALA A 125 10.70 -9.45 17.10
C ALA A 125 10.60 -10.34 15.85
N ASN A 126 10.05 -9.83 14.74
CA ASN A 126 9.81 -10.60 13.54
C ASN A 126 9.94 -9.74 12.27
N ARG A 127 9.92 -10.42 11.11
CA ARG A 127 10.05 -9.77 9.80
C ARG A 127 8.88 -8.85 9.45
N ASP A 128 7.70 -9.13 9.95
CA ASP A 128 6.50 -8.34 9.67
C ASP A 128 6.56 -6.98 10.38
N GLU A 129 7.09 -6.94 11.60
CA GLU A 129 7.33 -5.70 12.33
C GLU A 129 8.40 -4.84 11.66
N VAL A 130 9.48 -5.44 11.16
CA VAL A 130 10.50 -4.74 10.38
C VAL A 130 9.91 -4.20 9.08
N ALA A 131 9.09 -4.98 8.37
CA ALA A 131 8.41 -4.53 7.16
C ALA A 131 7.49 -3.34 7.44
N TRP A 132 6.75 -3.37 8.52
CA TRP A 132 5.90 -2.26 8.94
C TRP A 132 6.70 -0.99 9.25
N LEU A 133 7.82 -1.09 9.95
CA LEU A 133 8.71 0.05 10.21
C LEU A 133 9.20 0.70 8.91
N LEU A 134 9.59 -0.09 7.92
CA LEU A 134 10.00 0.42 6.61
C LEU A 134 8.86 1.16 5.89
N VAL A 135 7.63 0.68 6.00
CA VAL A 135 6.45 1.36 5.45
C VAL A 135 6.23 2.71 6.14
N VAL A 136 6.29 2.76 7.46
CA VAL A 136 6.12 4.01 8.24
C VAL A 136 7.21 5.03 7.88
N GLU A 137 8.47 4.60 7.77
CA GLU A 137 9.57 5.48 7.34
C GLU A 137 9.33 6.06 5.94
N GLN A 138 8.87 5.24 5.01
CA GLN A 138 8.54 5.70 3.65
C GLN A 138 7.39 6.71 3.66
N LEU A 139 6.36 6.52 4.48
CA LEU A 139 5.24 7.44 4.61
C LEU A 139 5.68 8.80 5.20
N ILE A 140 6.54 8.79 6.21
CA ILE A 140 7.12 10.01 6.79
C ILE A 140 7.93 10.76 5.73
N PHE A 141 8.80 10.06 5.02
CA PHE A 141 9.63 10.65 3.97
C PHE A 141 8.79 11.29 2.85
N GLN A 142 7.73 10.64 2.41
CA GLN A 142 6.78 11.19 1.43
C GLN A 142 6.05 12.43 1.94
N ALA A 143 5.69 12.47 3.21
CA ALA A 143 5.00 13.61 3.81
C ALA A 143 5.93 14.83 3.98
N GLU A 144 7.22 14.61 4.22
CA GLU A 144 8.23 15.66 4.31
C GLU A 144 8.56 16.30 2.95
N ALA A 145 8.47 15.54 1.89
CA ALA A 145 8.75 16.00 0.53
C ALA A 145 7.66 16.93 0.00
#